data_e07eb5e98119c51b062e54f204b87dd1
#
_entry.id   e07eb5e98119c51b062e54f204b87dd1
#
_cell.length_a   1.000
_cell.length_b   1.000
_cell.length_c   1.000
_cell.angle_alpha   90.00
_cell.angle_beta   90.00
_cell.angle_gamma   90.00
#
_symmetry.space_group_name_H-M   'P 1'
#
loop_
_entity.id
_entity.type
_entity.pdbx_description
1 polymer ?
#
loop_
_entity_poly.entity_id
_entity_poly.type
_entity_poly.pdbx_seq_one_letter_code
_entity_poly.pdbx_strand_id
1 'polypeptide(L)'
;MTGKQTILIAGATGNIGGGAAVSLAKRGARVVLLGRKLERLEARADSIRASLAEAQIDFQDSDITTLVIDFSNMEYVSRAARDALDRFQMIDGLVLSAVALVQNGPNILPNGHESMFATNVLGPFLFTQLLSERMGQSDGMIMHVINRSKKEIDWDDLQSIQNHKPSLAYERTKVLHRVI
;
A
#
# COMPACT_ATOMS: atom_id res chain seq x y z
N MET A 1 14.37 -23.59 -10.60
CA MET A 1 13.10 -23.62 -9.83
C MET A 1 12.71 -22.16 -9.62
N THR A 2 11.72 -21.69 -10.34
CA THR A 2 11.19 -20.33 -10.14
C THR A 2 10.40 -20.35 -8.82
N GLY A 3 10.95 -19.74 -7.77
CA GLY A 3 10.26 -19.57 -6.50
C GLY A 3 8.93 -18.81 -6.66
N LYS A 4 8.02 -18.91 -5.69
CA LYS A 4 6.78 -18.13 -5.70
C LYS A 4 7.10 -16.64 -5.68
N GLN A 5 6.43 -15.85 -6.51
CA GLN A 5 6.55 -14.40 -6.50
C GLN A 5 6.05 -13.83 -5.17
N THR A 6 6.77 -12.90 -4.58
CA THR A 6 6.39 -12.21 -3.35
C THR A 6 5.81 -10.83 -3.67
N ILE A 7 4.52 -10.63 -3.37
CA ILE A 7 3.79 -9.40 -3.69
C ILE A 7 3.31 -8.72 -2.40
N LEU A 8 3.77 -7.51 -2.17
CA LEU A 8 3.34 -6.65 -1.07
C LEU A 8 2.10 -5.86 -1.48
N ILE A 9 1.04 -5.86 -0.66
CA ILE A 9 -0.24 -5.24 -1.02
C ILE A 9 -0.69 -4.27 0.07
N ALA A 10 -0.46 -2.98 -0.16
CA ALA A 10 -0.94 -1.92 0.72
C ALA A 10 -2.43 -1.65 0.51
N GLY A 11 -3.17 -1.54 1.62
CA GLY A 11 -4.64 -1.43 1.58
C GLY A 11 -5.34 -2.77 1.35
N ALA A 12 -4.71 -3.89 1.74
CA ALA A 12 -5.23 -5.25 1.57
C ALA A 12 -6.58 -5.52 2.27
N THR A 13 -6.96 -4.70 3.26
CA THR A 13 -8.27 -4.77 3.92
C THR A 13 -9.39 -4.06 3.17
N GLY A 14 -9.06 -3.28 2.12
CA GLY A 14 -10.01 -2.60 1.24
C GLY A 14 -10.49 -3.51 0.10
N ASN A 15 -11.45 -2.99 -0.70
CA ASN A 15 -12.04 -3.76 -1.79
C ASN A 15 -11.03 -4.08 -2.90
N ILE A 16 -10.28 -3.08 -3.38
CA ILE A 16 -9.34 -3.25 -4.49
C ILE A 16 -8.13 -4.08 -4.06
N GLY A 17 -7.44 -3.67 -2.99
CA GLY A 17 -6.27 -4.38 -2.49
C GLY A 17 -6.61 -5.80 -2.00
N GLY A 18 -7.77 -5.97 -1.35
CA GLY A 18 -8.25 -7.29 -0.92
C GLY A 18 -8.58 -8.21 -2.10
N GLY A 19 -9.22 -7.69 -3.14
CA GLY A 19 -9.50 -8.44 -4.37
C GLY A 19 -8.21 -8.84 -5.11
N ALA A 20 -7.24 -7.92 -5.18
CA ALA A 20 -5.92 -8.20 -5.73
C ALA A 20 -5.20 -9.31 -4.94
N ALA A 21 -5.23 -9.24 -3.60
CA ALA A 21 -4.62 -10.26 -2.73
C ALA A 21 -5.19 -11.66 -2.98
N VAL A 22 -6.53 -11.80 -3.02
CA VAL A 22 -7.18 -13.07 -3.34
C VAL A 22 -6.77 -13.58 -4.73
N SER A 23 -6.82 -12.70 -5.74
CA SER A 23 -6.50 -13.08 -7.13
C SER A 23 -5.06 -13.55 -7.30
N LEU A 24 -4.11 -12.84 -6.68
CA LEU A 24 -2.68 -13.16 -6.74
C LEU A 24 -2.38 -14.47 -5.97
N ALA A 25 -2.95 -14.63 -4.78
CA ALA A 25 -2.82 -15.85 -4.00
C ALA A 25 -3.36 -17.08 -4.79
N LYS A 26 -4.50 -16.95 -5.45
CA LYS A 26 -5.07 -18.00 -6.31
C LYS A 26 -4.17 -18.35 -7.51
N ARG A 27 -3.29 -17.46 -7.92
CA ARG A 27 -2.28 -17.68 -8.96
C ARG A 27 -0.96 -18.24 -8.43
N GLY A 28 -0.89 -18.55 -7.13
CA GLY A 28 0.27 -19.15 -6.48
C GLY A 28 1.31 -18.15 -5.97
N ALA A 29 1.02 -16.85 -5.97
CA ALA A 29 1.93 -15.87 -5.39
C ALA A 29 1.90 -15.93 -3.85
N ARG A 30 3.05 -15.62 -3.22
CA ARG A 30 3.10 -15.24 -1.82
C ARG A 30 2.59 -13.80 -1.69
N VAL A 31 1.56 -13.57 -0.88
CA VAL A 31 1.00 -12.23 -0.65
C VAL A 31 1.29 -11.75 0.77
N VAL A 32 1.77 -10.52 0.86
CA VAL A 32 2.03 -9.82 2.11
C VAL A 32 1.00 -8.71 2.25
N LEU A 33 0.11 -8.85 3.22
CA LEU A 33 -1.01 -7.92 3.41
C LEU A 33 -0.57 -6.75 4.28
N LEU A 34 -0.58 -5.54 3.75
CA LEU A 34 -0.17 -4.34 4.46
C LEU A 34 -1.37 -3.46 4.84
N GLY A 35 -1.38 -2.98 6.10
CA GLY A 35 -2.40 -2.08 6.61
C GLY A 35 -2.16 -1.68 8.06
N ARG A 36 -3.02 -0.82 8.61
CA ARG A 36 -2.81 -0.20 9.93
C ARG A 36 -3.21 -1.07 11.13
N LYS A 37 -4.16 -1.98 10.95
CA LYS A 37 -4.75 -2.77 12.05
C LYS A 37 -4.46 -4.25 11.82
N LEU A 38 -3.62 -4.83 12.69
CA LEU A 38 -3.23 -6.23 12.62
C LEU A 38 -4.44 -7.17 12.60
N GLU A 39 -5.42 -6.97 13.48
CA GLU A 39 -6.63 -7.80 13.56
C GLU A 39 -7.38 -7.87 12.22
N ARG A 40 -7.45 -6.74 11.48
CA ARG A 40 -8.12 -6.69 10.17
C ARG A 40 -7.29 -7.37 9.08
N LEU A 41 -5.97 -7.33 9.21
CA LEU A 41 -5.06 -8.01 8.30
C LEU A 41 -5.14 -9.51 8.49
N GLU A 42 -5.13 -9.99 9.75
CA GLU A 42 -5.27 -11.42 10.06
C GLU A 42 -6.63 -11.96 9.61
N ALA A 43 -7.72 -11.27 9.90
CA ALA A 43 -9.05 -11.66 9.41
C ALA A 43 -9.09 -11.74 7.87
N ARG A 44 -8.38 -10.85 7.17
CA ARG A 44 -8.25 -10.91 5.71
C ARG A 44 -7.39 -12.10 5.27
N ALA A 45 -6.28 -12.37 5.96
CA ALA A 45 -5.43 -13.52 5.69
C ALA A 45 -6.21 -14.84 5.82
N ASP A 46 -6.98 -14.99 6.89
CA ASP A 46 -7.82 -16.17 7.11
C ASP A 46 -8.89 -16.34 6.04
N SER A 47 -9.52 -15.24 5.62
CA SER A 47 -10.47 -15.24 4.50
C SER A 47 -9.83 -15.69 3.18
N ILE A 48 -8.56 -15.30 2.92
CA ILE A 48 -7.82 -15.76 1.74
C ILE A 48 -7.50 -17.24 1.85
N ARG A 49 -6.98 -17.71 2.98
CA ARG A 49 -6.69 -19.13 3.24
C ARG A 49 -7.93 -20.02 3.03
N ALA A 50 -9.07 -19.58 3.59
CA ALA A 50 -10.34 -20.29 3.39
C ALA A 50 -10.73 -20.37 1.91
N SER A 51 -10.59 -19.26 1.17
CA SER A 51 -10.90 -19.21 -0.28
C SER A 51 -9.96 -20.08 -1.12
N LEU A 52 -8.70 -20.25 -0.71
CA LEU A 52 -7.76 -21.15 -1.38
C LEU A 52 -8.09 -22.61 -1.10
N ALA A 53 -8.41 -22.94 0.16
CA ALA A 53 -8.82 -24.29 0.56
C ALA A 53 -10.11 -24.74 -0.15
N GLU A 54 -11.13 -23.86 -0.21
CA GLU A 54 -12.37 -24.12 -0.95
C GLU A 54 -12.13 -24.34 -2.44
N ALA A 55 -11.19 -23.61 -3.03
CA ALA A 55 -10.79 -23.76 -4.42
C ALA A 55 -9.81 -24.94 -4.65
N GLN A 56 -9.44 -25.69 -3.62
CA GLN A 56 -8.48 -26.80 -3.67
C GLN A 56 -7.11 -26.38 -4.22
N ILE A 57 -6.71 -25.14 -3.96
CA ILE A 57 -5.40 -24.61 -4.34
C ILE A 57 -4.41 -24.92 -3.22
N ASP A 58 -3.29 -25.56 -3.56
CA ASP A 58 -2.23 -25.84 -2.61
C ASP A 58 -1.47 -24.56 -2.19
N PHE A 59 -1.36 -24.35 -0.89
CA PHE A 59 -0.64 -23.19 -0.30
C PHE A 59 -0.02 -23.58 1.04
N GLN A 60 0.98 -22.81 1.44
CA GLN A 60 1.55 -22.85 2.79
C GLN A 60 1.08 -21.64 3.58
N ASP A 61 0.98 -21.75 4.90
CA ASP A 61 0.60 -20.60 5.76
C ASP A 61 1.54 -19.40 5.58
N SER A 62 2.83 -19.66 5.30
CA SER A 62 3.83 -18.64 4.99
C SER A 62 3.61 -17.90 3.66
N ASP A 63 2.71 -18.37 2.81
CA ASP A 63 2.36 -17.71 1.55
C ASP A 63 1.38 -16.54 1.74
N ILE A 64 0.68 -16.50 2.89
CA ILE A 64 -0.26 -15.44 3.25
C ILE A 64 0.20 -14.83 4.57
N THR A 65 0.87 -13.70 4.51
CA THR A 65 1.43 -13.05 5.71
C THR A 65 0.97 -11.61 5.84
N THR A 66 1.18 -11.04 7.02
CA THR A 66 0.76 -9.66 7.34
C THR A 66 1.97 -8.80 7.72
N LEU A 67 1.85 -7.50 7.48
CA LEU A 67 2.81 -6.48 7.88
C LEU A 67 2.08 -5.18 8.23
N VAL A 68 2.25 -4.72 9.47
CA VAL A 68 1.61 -3.48 9.93
C VAL A 68 2.36 -2.27 9.40
N ILE A 69 1.63 -1.36 8.72
CA ILE A 69 2.16 -0.09 8.23
C ILE A 69 1.12 1.02 8.37
N ASP A 70 1.55 2.20 8.81
CA ASP A 70 0.76 3.44 8.74
C ASP A 70 1.49 4.44 7.85
N PHE A 71 0.96 4.67 6.65
CA PHE A 71 1.53 5.60 5.69
C PHE A 71 1.46 7.06 6.12
N SER A 72 0.69 7.41 7.14
CA SER A 72 0.67 8.76 7.69
C SER A 72 1.87 9.06 8.58
N ASN A 73 2.62 8.03 9.00
CA ASN A 73 3.77 8.14 9.89
C ASN A 73 5.04 7.57 9.24
N MET A 74 5.99 8.44 8.91
CA MET A 74 7.21 8.07 8.19
C MET A 74 8.12 7.12 8.97
N GLU A 75 8.08 7.15 10.30
CA GLU A 75 8.82 6.19 11.15
C GLU A 75 8.23 4.77 11.02
N TYR A 76 6.89 4.66 11.05
CA TYR A 76 6.22 3.37 10.82
C TYR A 76 6.48 2.86 9.40
N VAL A 77 6.51 3.75 8.40
CA VAL A 77 6.86 3.38 7.02
C VAL A 77 8.28 2.82 6.95
N SER A 78 9.25 3.51 7.56
CA SER A 78 10.65 3.08 7.56
C SER A 78 10.85 1.77 8.30
N ARG A 79 10.13 1.55 9.40
CA ARG A 79 10.14 0.29 10.15
C ARG A 79 9.55 -0.85 9.33
N ALA A 80 8.39 -0.64 8.71
CA ALA A 80 7.75 -1.64 7.87
C ALA A 80 8.61 -2.01 6.65
N ALA A 81 9.33 -1.05 6.06
CA ALA A 81 10.26 -1.32 4.97
C ALA A 81 11.42 -2.22 5.44
N ARG A 82 12.03 -1.92 6.60
CA ARG A 82 13.07 -2.79 7.19
C ARG A 82 12.53 -4.20 7.44
N ASP A 83 11.36 -4.31 8.09
CA ASP A 83 10.75 -5.62 8.37
C ASP A 83 10.49 -6.41 7.07
N ALA A 84 10.08 -5.74 5.99
CA ALA A 84 9.90 -6.39 4.69
C ALA A 84 11.23 -6.86 4.09
N LEU A 85 12.29 -6.03 4.15
CA LEU A 85 13.62 -6.35 3.64
C LEU A 85 14.28 -7.51 4.41
N ASP A 86 14.06 -7.59 5.71
CA ASP A 86 14.58 -8.66 6.57
C ASP A 86 13.87 -10.00 6.33
N ARG A 87 12.55 -9.95 6.05
CA ARG A 87 11.71 -11.15 5.87
C ARG A 87 11.77 -11.73 4.46
N PHE A 88 11.96 -10.89 3.43
CA PHE A 88 11.83 -11.30 2.04
C PHE A 88 13.10 -11.00 1.24
N GLN A 89 13.77 -12.05 0.79
CA GLN A 89 14.96 -11.94 -0.07
C GLN A 89 14.63 -11.36 -1.45
N MET A 90 13.42 -11.64 -1.96
CA MET A 90 12.92 -11.13 -3.23
C MET A 90 11.56 -10.48 -3.00
N ILE A 91 11.35 -9.33 -3.64
CA ILE A 91 10.07 -8.61 -3.66
C ILE A 91 9.75 -8.34 -5.12
N ASP A 92 8.83 -9.13 -5.68
CA ASP A 92 8.51 -9.12 -7.11
C ASP A 92 7.42 -8.13 -7.45
N GLY A 93 6.66 -7.66 -6.47
CA GLY A 93 5.61 -6.69 -6.70
C GLY A 93 5.21 -5.88 -5.47
N LEU A 94 4.80 -4.64 -5.72
CA LEU A 94 4.23 -3.74 -4.73
C LEU A 94 2.94 -3.13 -5.29
N VAL A 95 1.80 -3.42 -4.63
CA VAL A 95 0.50 -2.84 -4.97
C VAL A 95 0.15 -1.76 -3.95
N LEU A 96 0.06 -0.51 -4.37
CA LEU A 96 -0.27 0.65 -3.55
C LEU A 96 -1.74 1.04 -3.77
N SER A 97 -2.64 0.46 -2.96
CA SER A 97 -4.08 0.73 -3.00
C SER A 97 -4.62 1.38 -1.72
N ALA A 98 -3.77 1.57 -0.72
CA ALA A 98 -4.13 2.29 0.49
C ALA A 98 -4.44 3.76 0.18
N VAL A 99 -5.49 4.30 0.83
CA VAL A 99 -5.92 5.68 0.62
C VAL A 99 -6.59 6.22 1.88
N ALA A 100 -6.35 7.51 2.17
CA ALA A 100 -7.12 8.30 3.12
C ALA A 100 -7.97 9.34 2.38
N LEU A 101 -9.20 9.50 2.86
CA LEU A 101 -10.10 10.58 2.49
C LEU A 101 -10.64 11.21 3.79
N VAL A 102 -10.25 12.44 4.07
CA VAL A 102 -10.68 13.19 5.25
C VAL A 102 -11.68 14.25 4.81
N GLN A 103 -12.84 14.29 5.47
CA GLN A 103 -13.96 15.15 5.05
C GLN A 103 -14.07 16.48 5.81
N ASN A 104 -13.45 16.57 6.99
CA ASN A 104 -13.63 17.71 7.91
C ASN A 104 -12.35 18.57 7.98
N GLY A 105 -12.08 19.33 6.92
CA GLY A 105 -10.94 20.26 6.87
C GLY A 105 -9.58 19.59 6.77
N PRO A 106 -8.47 20.36 6.71
CA PRO A 106 -7.15 19.82 6.72
C PRO A 106 -6.85 19.22 8.10
N ASN A 107 -6.40 17.99 8.14
CA ASN A 107 -5.97 17.31 9.36
C ASN A 107 -4.45 17.30 9.42
N ILE A 108 -3.86 18.21 10.20
CA ILE A 108 -2.42 18.32 10.36
C ILE A 108 -1.95 17.33 11.41
N LEU A 109 -1.09 16.42 11.02
CA LEU A 109 -0.50 15.42 11.88
C LEU A 109 0.58 16.02 12.79
N PRO A 110 0.96 15.34 13.89
CA PRO A 110 2.02 15.82 14.79
C PRO A 110 3.37 16.08 14.12
N ASN A 111 3.63 15.43 12.98
CA ASN A 111 4.83 15.63 12.15
C ASN A 111 4.73 16.83 11.19
N GLY A 112 3.67 17.64 11.25
CA GLY A 112 3.46 18.82 10.43
C GLY A 112 2.87 18.58 9.04
N HIS A 113 2.64 17.32 8.64
CA HIS A 113 2.06 17.01 7.34
C HIS A 113 0.53 16.94 7.38
N GLU A 114 -0.11 17.32 6.26
CA GLU A 114 -1.53 17.06 6.06
C GLU A 114 -1.76 15.55 5.85
N SER A 115 -2.76 15.01 6.51
CA SER A 115 -2.97 13.56 6.64
C SER A 115 -3.24 12.82 5.31
N MET A 116 -3.99 13.44 4.38
CA MET A 116 -4.18 12.84 3.05
C MET A 116 -2.91 12.91 2.22
N PHE A 117 -2.17 14.01 2.28
CA PHE A 117 -0.86 14.12 1.62
C PHE A 117 0.12 13.09 2.18
N ALA A 118 0.23 12.99 3.49
CA ALA A 118 1.11 12.01 4.14
C ALA A 118 0.75 10.58 3.74
N THR A 119 -0.54 10.21 3.84
CA THR A 119 -0.99 8.83 3.60
C THR A 119 -1.01 8.44 2.12
N ASN A 120 -1.43 9.36 1.25
CA ASN A 120 -1.67 9.04 -0.16
C ASN A 120 -0.45 9.31 -1.05
N VAL A 121 0.50 10.15 -0.60
CA VAL A 121 1.65 10.58 -1.42
C VAL A 121 2.97 10.26 -0.73
N LEU A 122 3.28 10.91 0.39
CA LEU A 122 4.60 10.89 1.01
C LEU A 122 4.97 9.50 1.54
N GLY A 123 4.06 8.84 2.28
CA GLY A 123 4.28 7.52 2.83
C GLY A 123 4.50 6.44 1.76
N PRO A 124 3.61 6.31 0.76
CA PRO A 124 3.82 5.40 -0.36
C PRO A 124 5.10 5.68 -1.14
N PHE A 125 5.44 6.94 -1.37
CA PHE A 125 6.71 7.32 -2.01
C PHE A 125 7.93 6.84 -1.21
N LEU A 126 7.97 7.16 0.09
CA LEU A 126 9.06 6.73 0.96
C LEU A 126 9.18 5.20 0.99
N PHE A 127 8.06 4.49 1.12
CA PHE A 127 8.06 3.03 1.15
C PHE A 127 8.61 2.43 -0.13
N THR A 128 8.20 2.98 -1.27
CA THR A 128 8.71 2.60 -2.60
C THR A 128 10.20 2.82 -2.70
N GLN A 129 10.70 3.99 -2.28
CA GLN A 129 12.14 4.31 -2.34
C GLN A 129 12.96 3.35 -1.47
N LEU A 130 12.49 3.03 -0.26
CA LEU A 130 13.18 2.12 0.64
C LEU A 130 13.23 0.67 0.13
N LEU A 131 12.28 0.25 -0.71
CA LEU A 131 12.23 -1.09 -1.29
C LEU A 131 12.85 -1.18 -2.70
N SER A 132 13.14 -0.05 -3.35
CA SER A 132 13.49 0.03 -4.77
C SER A 132 14.69 -0.83 -5.16
N GLU A 133 15.76 -0.83 -4.36
CA GLU A 133 16.94 -1.63 -4.62
C GLU A 133 16.63 -3.14 -4.62
N ARG A 134 15.88 -3.61 -3.61
CA ARG A 134 15.47 -5.02 -3.51
C ARG A 134 14.54 -5.43 -4.65
N MET A 135 13.62 -4.56 -5.03
CA MET A 135 12.71 -4.79 -6.14
C MET A 135 13.45 -4.79 -7.48
N GLY A 136 14.47 -3.95 -7.65
CA GLY A 136 15.31 -3.94 -8.84
C GLY A 136 16.07 -5.26 -9.07
N GLN A 137 16.39 -6.00 -8.00
CA GLN A 137 17.05 -7.31 -8.09
C GLN A 137 16.15 -8.41 -8.65
N SER A 138 14.82 -8.22 -8.63
CA SER A 138 13.83 -9.19 -9.13
C SER A 138 13.08 -8.69 -10.37
N ASP A 139 13.48 -7.60 -11.01
CA ASP A 139 12.69 -6.90 -12.03
C ASP A 139 11.26 -6.62 -11.53
N GLY A 140 11.15 -6.23 -10.25
CA GLY A 140 9.88 -6.09 -9.54
C GLY A 140 9.02 -4.98 -10.08
N MET A 141 7.71 -5.18 -10.05
CA MET A 141 6.71 -4.22 -10.55
C MET A 141 6.05 -3.44 -9.42
N ILE A 142 5.90 -2.12 -9.61
CA ILE A 142 5.12 -1.25 -8.72
C ILE A 142 3.81 -0.87 -9.41
N MET A 143 2.70 -1.13 -8.74
CA MET A 143 1.36 -0.79 -9.22
C MET A 143 0.71 0.24 -8.29
N HIS A 144 0.44 1.42 -8.82
CA HIS A 144 -0.30 2.46 -8.13
C HIS A 144 -1.78 2.42 -8.50
N VAL A 145 -2.66 2.33 -7.50
CA VAL A 145 -4.10 2.45 -7.70
C VAL A 145 -4.49 3.93 -7.63
N ILE A 146 -4.76 4.49 -8.79
CA ILE A 146 -5.10 5.90 -8.98
C ILE A 146 -6.51 6.04 -9.53
N ASN A 147 -7.02 7.28 -9.58
CA ASN A 147 -8.23 7.64 -10.33
C ASN A 147 -7.86 8.46 -11.59
N ARG A 148 -8.87 8.77 -12.39
CA ARG A 148 -8.71 9.59 -13.60
C ARG A 148 -8.82 11.10 -13.33
N SER A 149 -8.41 11.56 -12.15
CA SER A 149 -8.40 13.00 -11.86
C SER A 149 -7.53 13.76 -12.86
N LYS A 150 -8.04 14.93 -13.29
CA LYS A 150 -7.35 15.89 -14.14
C LYS A 150 -7.10 17.21 -13.40
N LYS A 151 -7.19 17.21 -12.06
CA LYS A 151 -6.99 18.42 -11.28
C LYS A 151 -5.54 18.87 -11.36
N GLU A 152 -5.37 20.17 -11.44
CA GLU A 152 -4.04 20.77 -11.43
C GLU A 152 -3.40 20.64 -10.05
N ILE A 153 -2.09 20.43 -10.04
CA ILE A 153 -1.27 20.46 -8.83
C ILE A 153 -1.04 21.92 -8.48
N ASP A 154 -1.31 22.25 -7.24
CA ASP A 154 -0.94 23.52 -6.65
C ASP A 154 0.46 23.38 -6.04
N TRP A 155 1.46 23.90 -6.75
CA TRP A 155 2.86 23.77 -6.36
C TRP A 155 3.21 24.62 -5.13
N ASP A 156 2.43 25.68 -4.86
CA ASP A 156 2.60 26.54 -3.70
C ASP A 156 1.86 26.00 -2.46
N ASP A 157 0.91 25.06 -2.66
CA ASP A 157 0.14 24.40 -1.60
C ASP A 157 -0.06 22.92 -1.91
N LEU A 158 1.05 22.17 -2.04
CA LEU A 158 1.05 20.73 -2.36
C LEU A 158 0.19 19.89 -1.41
N GLN A 159 0.11 20.30 -0.15
CA GLN A 159 -0.66 19.61 0.88
C GLN A 159 -2.12 20.04 0.92
N SER A 160 -2.51 21.04 0.12
CA SER A 160 -3.86 21.61 0.08
C SER A 160 -4.36 22.06 1.46
N ILE A 161 -3.50 22.76 2.21
CA ILE A 161 -3.81 23.27 3.58
C ILE A 161 -4.56 24.60 3.50
N GLN A 162 -4.09 25.54 2.65
CA GLN A 162 -4.57 26.93 2.63
C GLN A 162 -6.00 27.05 2.10
N ASN A 163 -6.31 26.36 0.99
CA ASN A 163 -7.62 26.36 0.35
C ASN A 163 -8.24 24.96 0.38
N HIS A 164 -8.31 24.38 1.57
CA HIS A 164 -8.73 23.01 1.75
C HIS A 164 -10.18 22.78 1.31
N LYS A 165 -10.35 21.93 0.31
CA LYS A 165 -11.62 21.30 -0.07
C LYS A 165 -11.39 19.81 -0.13
N PRO A 166 -12.05 19.00 0.71
CA PRO A 166 -11.72 17.58 0.89
C PRO A 166 -11.61 16.79 -0.42
N SER A 167 -12.58 16.94 -1.33
CA SER A 167 -12.56 16.27 -2.62
C SER A 167 -11.42 16.75 -3.52
N LEU A 168 -11.13 18.06 -3.54
CA LEU A 168 -10.05 18.62 -4.34
C LEU A 168 -8.68 18.18 -3.78
N ALA A 169 -8.49 18.26 -2.47
CA ALA A 169 -7.27 17.79 -1.81
C ALA A 169 -7.02 16.30 -2.10
N TYR A 170 -8.06 15.48 -1.96
CA TYR A 170 -7.97 14.06 -2.32
C TYR A 170 -7.59 13.85 -3.79
N GLU A 171 -8.25 14.53 -4.73
CA GLU A 171 -7.97 14.39 -6.15
C GLU A 171 -6.55 14.85 -6.50
N ARG A 172 -6.05 15.93 -5.89
CA ARG A 172 -4.65 16.39 -6.03
C ARG A 172 -3.66 15.34 -5.54
N THR A 173 -3.92 14.66 -4.41
CA THR A 173 -3.05 13.56 -3.98
C THR A 173 -3.00 12.43 -5.01
N LYS A 174 -4.09 12.16 -5.73
CA LYS A 174 -4.12 11.12 -6.79
C LYS A 174 -3.37 11.55 -8.06
N VAL A 175 -3.31 12.83 -8.36
CA VAL A 175 -2.48 13.35 -9.45
C VAL A 175 -1.00 13.30 -9.06
N LEU A 176 -0.65 13.76 -7.86
CA LEU A 176 0.72 13.68 -7.32
C LEU A 176 1.24 12.23 -7.33
N HIS A 177 0.40 11.27 -6.95
CA HIS A 177 0.74 9.85 -6.95
C HIS A 177 1.04 9.26 -8.33
N ARG A 178 0.79 10.00 -9.42
CA ARG A 178 1.19 9.61 -10.80
C ARG A 178 2.54 10.17 -11.22
N VAL A 179 3.05 11.16 -10.49
CA VAL A 179 4.26 11.93 -10.86
C VAL A 179 5.46 11.43 -10.05
N ILE A 180 5.20 10.71 -8.97
CA ILE A 180 6.21 10.09 -8.09
C ILE A 180 6.30 8.59 -8.37
#